data_17b59025b393ef004ec688b2a2edd70c
#
_entry.id   17b59025b393ef004ec688b2a2edd70c
#
_cell.length_a   1.000
_cell.length_b   1.000
_cell.length_c   1.000
_cell.angle_alpha   90.00
_cell.angle_beta   90.00
_cell.angle_gamma   90.00
#
_symmetry.space_group_name_H-M   'P 1'
#
loop_
_entity.id
_entity.type
_entity.pdbx_description
1 polymer ?
#
loop_
_entity_poly.entity_id
_entity_poly.type
_entity_poly.pdbx_seq_one_letter_code
_entity_poly.pdbx_strand_id
1 'polypeptide(L)'
;MAKSRLNILLGHLGTPLAHATLLLAVSAAGSARADTVEVFAAGSLRGVVSALAKEAGPALNIEVNPSFGGSGTLRERIEKGEKADLLLSADLGSPRKLESQGRTVVPPIAFARNRLCVISRKSAGVTAANFVDRMLSPPVRVKTSAPIVDPGGDYAWALFDEIDRTRPGAGAMLKGKAQTVMNEVAAMAPASQGAAALFSSKQIDMSIAYCSGSAALEKDMPELASLEVPAQLDPHPIYGIAVLTSNPAAMRLALFLLSDKGQEIIADENLIPLLEPRR
;
A
#
# COMPACT_ATOMS: atom_id res chain seq x y z
N MET A 1 -58.45 34.45 -93.45
CA MET A 1 -59.16 35.53 -92.70
C MET A 1 -59.10 35.25 -91.21
N ALA A 2 -58.69 36.29 -90.47
CA ALA A 2 -58.91 36.61 -89.08
C ALA A 2 -58.02 35.94 -88.02
N LYS A 3 -57.12 36.75 -87.57
CA LYS A 3 -56.96 37.46 -86.24
C LYS A 3 -56.73 36.56 -85.06
N SER A 4 -55.47 36.51 -84.61
CA SER A 4 -54.90 37.27 -83.50
C SER A 4 -55.63 37.14 -82.16
N ARG A 5 -54.95 36.67 -81.14
CA ARG A 5 -54.76 37.40 -79.87
C ARG A 5 -53.68 36.75 -79.05
N LEU A 6 -52.74 37.54 -78.78
CA LEU A 6 -51.59 37.43 -77.82
C LEU A 6 -52.16 37.52 -76.39
N ASN A 7 -51.92 36.60 -75.53
CA ASN A 7 -52.09 36.79 -74.11
C ASN A 7 -50.75 36.43 -73.38
N ILE A 8 -50.20 37.48 -72.84
CA ILE A 8 -49.01 37.45 -71.98
C ILE A 8 -49.51 37.05 -70.58
N LEU A 9 -49.02 35.92 -70.06
CA LEU A 9 -49.19 35.57 -68.64
C LEU A 9 -47.80 35.61 -68.00
N LEU A 10 -47.69 36.59 -67.06
CA LEU A 10 -46.53 36.75 -66.15
C LEU A 10 -46.42 35.48 -65.27
N GLY A 11 -45.41 34.76 -65.43
CA GLY A 11 -45.03 33.67 -64.51
C GLY A 11 -44.28 34.23 -63.30
N HIS A 12 -44.83 33.98 -62.11
CA HIS A 12 -44.21 34.26 -60.85
C HIS A 12 -43.02 33.33 -60.63
N LEU A 13 -41.86 33.85 -60.50
CA LEU A 13 -40.66 33.16 -60.04
C LEU A 13 -40.76 32.96 -58.50
N GLY A 14 -41.18 31.77 -58.11
CA GLY A 14 -41.09 31.32 -56.73
C GLY A 14 -39.68 30.76 -56.47
N THR A 15 -38.89 31.46 -55.67
CA THR A 15 -37.62 30.95 -55.13
C THR A 15 -37.88 29.88 -54.09
N PRO A 16 -37.27 28.67 -54.16
CA PRO A 16 -37.33 27.70 -53.10
C PRO A 16 -36.42 28.15 -51.94
N LEU A 17 -37.00 28.48 -50.78
CA LEU A 17 -36.26 28.57 -49.51
C LEU A 17 -35.67 27.18 -49.18
N ALA A 18 -34.36 27.08 -49.36
CA ALA A 18 -33.59 25.93 -48.86
C ALA A 18 -33.57 26.03 -47.33
N HIS A 19 -34.40 25.20 -46.65
CA HIS A 19 -34.29 24.99 -45.21
C HIS A 19 -33.02 24.16 -44.93
N ALA A 20 -31.93 24.80 -44.59
CA ALA A 20 -30.73 24.15 -44.06
C ALA A 20 -31.04 23.67 -42.63
N THR A 21 -31.45 22.42 -42.50
CA THR A 21 -31.59 21.76 -41.18
C THR A 21 -30.19 21.50 -40.63
N LEU A 22 -29.73 22.38 -39.77
CA LEU A 22 -28.47 22.22 -39.00
C LEU A 22 -28.70 21.11 -37.98
N LEU A 23 -28.30 19.88 -38.29
CA LEU A 23 -28.21 18.77 -37.36
C LEU A 23 -27.13 19.09 -36.34
N LEU A 24 -27.50 19.61 -35.18
CA LEU A 24 -26.63 19.62 -33.99
C LEU A 24 -26.44 18.16 -33.59
N ALA A 25 -25.30 17.58 -33.98
CA ALA A 25 -24.78 16.36 -33.38
C ALA A 25 -24.37 16.70 -31.95
N VAL A 26 -25.31 16.53 -30.99
CA VAL A 26 -24.98 16.49 -29.58
C VAL A 26 -24.14 15.23 -29.37
N SER A 27 -22.82 15.38 -29.43
CA SER A 27 -21.89 14.35 -28.98
C SER A 27 -22.20 14.11 -27.50
N ALA A 28 -22.95 13.08 -27.19
CA ALA A 28 -23.05 12.54 -25.84
C ALA A 28 -21.63 12.07 -25.48
N ALA A 29 -20.86 12.97 -24.91
CA ALA A 29 -19.64 12.59 -24.18
C ALA A 29 -20.12 11.75 -23.01
N GLY A 30 -20.33 10.46 -23.25
CA GLY A 30 -20.53 9.49 -22.20
C GLY A 30 -19.34 9.63 -21.25
N SER A 31 -19.57 10.06 -20.02
CA SER A 31 -18.55 10.05 -18.99
C SER A 31 -18.06 8.60 -18.91
N ALA A 32 -16.87 8.33 -19.45
CA ALA A 32 -16.26 7.02 -19.32
C ALA A 32 -16.14 6.75 -17.82
N ARG A 33 -16.87 5.75 -17.34
CA ARG A 33 -16.80 5.33 -15.94
C ARG A 33 -15.35 4.95 -15.65
N ALA A 34 -14.85 5.37 -14.49
CA ALA A 34 -13.51 4.97 -14.05
C ALA A 34 -13.40 3.45 -13.95
N ASP A 35 -12.28 2.90 -14.41
CA ASP A 35 -12.00 1.48 -14.25
C ASP A 35 -11.69 1.21 -12.78
N THR A 36 -12.39 0.29 -12.14
CA THR A 36 -12.13 -0.10 -10.76
C THR A 36 -10.93 -1.06 -10.69
N VAL A 37 -10.04 -0.83 -9.73
CA VAL A 37 -8.89 -1.70 -9.43
C VAL A 37 -8.97 -2.16 -7.98
N GLU A 38 -9.13 -3.47 -7.78
CA GLU A 38 -9.15 -4.11 -6.47
C GLU A 38 -7.70 -4.27 -5.97
N VAL A 39 -7.35 -3.54 -4.92
CA VAL A 39 -5.97 -3.50 -4.39
C VAL A 39 -5.94 -4.12 -3.00
N PHE A 40 -5.27 -5.27 -2.87
CA PHE A 40 -4.90 -5.81 -1.57
C PHE A 40 -3.55 -5.21 -1.17
N ALA A 41 -3.46 -4.54 -0.02
CA ALA A 41 -2.27 -3.84 0.39
C ALA A 41 -1.89 -4.10 1.84
N ALA A 42 -0.59 -4.24 2.10
CA ALA A 42 -0.07 -4.31 3.45
C ALA A 42 -0.54 -3.11 4.30
N GLY A 43 -0.80 -3.33 5.57
CA GLY A 43 -1.27 -2.28 6.48
C GLY A 43 -0.35 -1.06 6.55
N SER A 44 0.96 -1.26 6.41
CA SER A 44 1.99 -0.21 6.34
C SER A 44 1.95 0.65 5.08
N LEU A 45 1.16 0.27 4.07
CA LEU A 45 0.99 1.00 2.81
C LEU A 45 -0.29 1.85 2.77
N ARG A 46 -1.00 2.02 3.90
CA ARG A 46 -2.26 2.81 3.90
C ARG A 46 -2.07 4.22 3.34
N GLY A 47 -1.04 4.92 3.77
CA GLY A 47 -0.74 6.26 3.28
C GLY A 47 -0.45 6.26 1.79
N VAL A 48 0.45 5.38 1.33
CA VAL A 48 0.80 5.23 -0.09
C VAL A 48 -0.44 4.96 -0.95
N VAL A 49 -1.31 4.00 -0.56
CA VAL A 49 -2.50 3.66 -1.34
C VAL A 49 -3.52 4.80 -1.33
N SER A 50 -3.66 5.52 -0.20
CA SER A 50 -4.53 6.71 -0.14
C SER A 50 -4.03 7.83 -1.05
N ALA A 51 -2.73 8.08 -1.08
CA ALA A 51 -2.11 9.07 -1.98
C ALA A 51 -2.24 8.63 -3.45
N LEU A 52 -2.03 7.34 -3.76
CA LEU A 52 -2.25 6.79 -5.10
C LEU A 52 -3.70 6.98 -5.58
N ALA A 53 -4.69 6.68 -4.72
CA ALA A 53 -6.09 6.88 -5.06
C ALA A 53 -6.41 8.35 -5.36
N LYS A 54 -5.79 9.27 -4.62
CA LYS A 54 -5.97 10.72 -4.78
C LYS A 54 -5.29 11.28 -6.03
N GLU A 55 -4.08 10.84 -6.34
CA GLU A 55 -3.25 11.41 -7.41
C GLU A 55 -3.33 10.61 -8.71
N ALA A 56 -3.15 9.29 -8.65
CA ALA A 56 -3.21 8.41 -9.82
C ALA A 56 -4.64 8.16 -10.28
N GLY A 57 -5.60 8.07 -9.35
CA GLY A 57 -7.00 7.80 -9.67
C GLY A 57 -7.55 8.73 -10.75
N PRO A 58 -7.57 10.07 -10.52
CA PRO A 58 -8.04 11.02 -11.53
C PRO A 58 -7.17 11.04 -12.80
N ALA A 59 -5.82 10.97 -12.65
CA ALA A 59 -4.89 11.04 -13.78
C ALA A 59 -5.02 9.86 -14.74
N LEU A 60 -5.38 8.69 -14.24
CA LEU A 60 -5.50 7.44 -15.00
C LEU A 60 -6.96 7.04 -15.27
N ASN A 61 -7.94 7.80 -14.78
CA ASN A 61 -9.36 7.46 -14.75
C ASN A 61 -9.60 6.08 -14.10
N ILE A 62 -9.06 5.90 -12.90
CA ILE A 62 -9.11 4.66 -12.11
C ILE A 62 -9.76 4.94 -10.74
N GLU A 63 -10.65 4.06 -10.31
CA GLU A 63 -11.15 3.98 -8.94
C GLU A 63 -10.36 2.89 -8.20
N VAL A 64 -9.64 3.28 -7.16
CA VAL A 64 -8.85 2.35 -6.33
C VAL A 64 -9.72 1.86 -5.18
N ASN A 65 -9.96 0.55 -5.12
CA ASN A 65 -10.73 -0.09 -4.04
C ASN A 65 -9.78 -0.92 -3.14
N PRO A 66 -9.32 -0.38 -1.98
CA PRO A 66 -8.31 -1.03 -1.19
C PRO A 66 -8.87 -1.96 -0.11
N SER A 67 -8.23 -3.12 0.07
CA SER A 67 -8.35 -3.99 1.25
C SER A 67 -7.00 -4.08 1.96
N PHE A 68 -6.97 -3.82 3.27
CA PHE A 68 -5.72 -3.79 4.03
C PHE A 68 -5.60 -4.96 5.01
N GLY A 69 -4.38 -5.49 5.17
CA GLY A 69 -4.08 -6.56 6.11
C GLY A 69 -2.60 -6.92 6.17
N GLY A 70 -2.24 -7.96 6.90
CA GLY A 70 -0.91 -8.56 6.80
C GLY A 70 -0.74 -9.23 5.43
N SER A 71 0.42 -9.08 4.79
CA SER A 71 0.62 -9.57 3.41
C SER A 71 0.42 -11.08 3.29
N GLY A 72 0.81 -11.86 4.30
CA GLY A 72 0.57 -13.30 4.35
C GLY A 72 -0.93 -13.64 4.36
N THR A 73 -1.71 -12.93 5.18
CA THR A 73 -3.17 -13.07 5.22
C THR A 73 -3.82 -12.71 3.89
N LEU A 74 -3.40 -11.58 3.27
CA LEU A 74 -3.92 -11.15 1.97
C LEU A 74 -3.59 -12.16 0.87
N ARG A 75 -2.36 -12.68 0.86
CA ARG A 75 -1.96 -13.76 -0.04
C ARG A 75 -2.85 -14.99 0.12
N GLU A 76 -3.11 -15.45 1.36
CA GLU A 76 -4.00 -16.59 1.62
C GLU A 76 -5.42 -16.36 1.12
N ARG A 77 -5.96 -15.14 1.24
CA ARG A 77 -7.28 -14.77 0.69
C ARG A 77 -7.29 -14.93 -0.82
N ILE A 78 -6.22 -14.49 -1.53
CA ILE A 78 -6.05 -14.67 -2.97
C ILE A 78 -5.94 -16.15 -3.33
N GLU A 79 -5.16 -16.92 -2.57
CA GLU A 79 -5.01 -18.38 -2.75
C GLU A 79 -6.36 -19.11 -2.62
N LYS A 80 -7.23 -18.64 -1.73
CA LYS A 80 -8.61 -19.15 -1.53
C LYS A 80 -9.62 -18.64 -2.58
N GLY A 81 -9.18 -17.84 -3.55
CA GLY A 81 -9.99 -17.40 -4.68
C GLY A 81 -10.67 -16.03 -4.50
N GLU A 82 -10.33 -15.27 -3.47
CA GLU A 82 -10.79 -13.89 -3.36
C GLU A 82 -10.14 -13.04 -4.45
N LYS A 83 -10.95 -12.19 -5.09
CA LYS A 83 -10.52 -11.41 -6.25
C LYS A 83 -9.76 -10.16 -5.81
N ALA A 84 -8.58 -9.98 -6.38
CA ALA A 84 -7.80 -8.74 -6.35
C ALA A 84 -7.11 -8.57 -7.70
N ASP A 85 -6.87 -7.34 -8.10
CA ASP A 85 -6.10 -7.02 -9.30
C ASP A 85 -4.62 -6.86 -8.98
N LEU A 86 -4.32 -6.27 -7.80
CA LEU A 86 -2.97 -6.06 -7.30
C LEU A 86 -2.83 -6.55 -5.86
N LEU A 87 -1.68 -7.16 -5.54
CA LEU A 87 -1.18 -7.29 -4.18
C LEU A 87 0.04 -6.36 -4.03
N LEU A 88 -0.08 -5.36 -3.15
CA LEU A 88 1.02 -4.52 -2.70
C LEU A 88 1.48 -5.04 -1.34
N SER A 89 2.58 -5.79 -1.36
CA SER A 89 3.07 -6.55 -0.21
C SER A 89 4.22 -5.83 0.50
N ALA A 90 4.29 -5.99 1.82
CA ALA A 90 5.43 -5.53 2.62
C ALA A 90 6.64 -6.49 2.55
N ASP A 91 6.60 -7.49 1.68
CA ASP A 91 7.69 -8.39 1.35
C ASP A 91 7.69 -8.74 -0.16
N LEU A 92 8.74 -9.43 -0.61
CA LEU A 92 8.78 -10.07 -1.93
C LEU A 92 8.36 -11.56 -1.87
N GLY A 93 8.33 -12.16 -0.70
CA GLY A 93 8.02 -13.57 -0.52
C GLY A 93 6.58 -13.92 -0.90
N SER A 94 5.62 -13.12 -0.44
CA SER A 94 4.21 -13.29 -0.75
C SER A 94 3.90 -13.15 -2.25
N PRO A 95 4.37 -12.10 -2.97
CA PRO A 95 4.27 -12.01 -4.43
C PRO A 95 4.90 -13.18 -5.18
N ARG A 96 6.13 -13.59 -4.82
CA ARG A 96 6.84 -14.72 -5.46
C ARG A 96 6.12 -16.05 -5.25
N LYS A 97 5.49 -16.24 -4.10
CA LYS A 97 4.69 -17.45 -3.85
C LYS A 97 3.46 -17.50 -4.76
N LEU A 98 2.77 -16.36 -4.98
CA LEU A 98 1.66 -16.30 -5.96
C LEU A 98 2.16 -16.55 -7.38
N GLU A 99 3.32 -16.03 -7.77
CA GLU A 99 3.96 -16.31 -9.06
C GLU A 99 4.22 -17.80 -9.25
N SER A 100 4.84 -18.46 -8.26
CA SER A 100 5.13 -19.91 -8.33
C SER A 100 3.88 -20.79 -8.47
N GLN A 101 2.70 -20.22 -8.12
CA GLN A 101 1.40 -20.85 -8.29
C GLN A 101 0.70 -20.46 -9.61
N GLY A 102 1.36 -19.69 -10.48
CA GLY A 102 0.79 -19.21 -11.74
C GLY A 102 -0.32 -18.18 -11.56
N ARG A 103 -0.33 -17.44 -10.44
CA ARG A 103 -1.37 -16.46 -10.10
C ARG A 103 -1.00 -15.02 -10.42
N THR A 104 0.10 -14.78 -11.09
CA THR A 104 0.53 -13.45 -11.54
C THR A 104 0.63 -13.40 -13.06
N VAL A 105 0.33 -12.25 -13.65
CA VAL A 105 0.41 -12.05 -15.12
C VAL A 105 1.78 -11.55 -15.56
N VAL A 106 2.57 -11.03 -14.63
CA VAL A 106 3.98 -10.66 -14.82
C VAL A 106 4.76 -11.06 -13.57
N PRO A 107 6.10 -11.23 -13.66
CA PRO A 107 6.94 -11.44 -12.49
C PRO A 107 6.75 -10.35 -11.43
N PRO A 108 6.80 -10.68 -10.14
CA PRO A 108 6.73 -9.69 -9.07
C PRO A 108 7.83 -8.65 -9.15
N ILE A 109 7.48 -7.40 -8.85
CA ILE A 109 8.36 -6.26 -8.97
C ILE A 109 8.58 -5.64 -7.58
N ALA A 110 9.84 -5.42 -7.17
CA ALA A 110 10.13 -4.60 -6.01
C ALA A 110 9.77 -3.14 -6.32
N PHE A 111 9.20 -2.40 -5.35
CA PHE A 111 8.80 -1.00 -5.57
C PHE A 111 9.20 -0.03 -4.46
N ALA A 112 9.51 -0.53 -3.27
CA ALA A 112 9.95 0.26 -2.13
C ALA A 112 10.78 -0.59 -1.18
N ARG A 113 11.46 0.08 -0.23
CA ARG A 113 12.08 -0.52 0.95
C ARG A 113 11.55 0.16 2.20
N ASN A 114 11.81 -0.47 3.34
CA ASN A 114 11.52 0.10 4.64
C ASN A 114 12.72 -0.17 5.58
N ARG A 115 12.61 0.28 6.82
CA ARG A 115 13.52 0.01 7.92
C ARG A 115 12.71 -0.47 9.11
N LEU A 116 13.36 -1.20 10.00
CA LEU A 116 12.77 -1.53 11.29
C LEU A 116 13.10 -0.47 12.32
N CYS A 117 12.13 -0.17 13.16
CA CYS A 117 12.25 0.69 14.33
C CYS A 117 11.89 -0.06 15.60
N VAL A 118 12.62 0.26 16.67
CA VAL A 118 12.27 -0.09 18.04
C VAL A 118 11.51 1.08 18.62
N ILE A 119 10.24 0.89 18.94
CA ILE A 119 9.40 1.91 19.55
C ILE A 119 9.32 1.64 21.05
N SER A 120 9.52 2.66 21.87
CA SER A 120 9.48 2.57 23.33
C SER A 120 9.08 3.90 23.95
N ARG A 121 8.78 3.92 25.27
CA ARG A 121 8.62 5.18 25.97
C ARG A 121 9.94 5.94 26.05
N LYS A 122 9.92 7.25 25.88
CA LYS A 122 11.11 8.13 26.05
C LYS A 122 11.77 7.92 27.41
N SER A 123 10.97 7.71 28.45
CA SER A 123 11.46 7.45 29.82
C SER A 123 12.24 6.15 29.97
N ALA A 124 12.13 5.20 29.03
CA ALA A 124 12.90 3.96 29.03
C ALA A 124 14.38 4.17 28.65
N GLY A 125 14.74 5.34 28.08
CA GLY A 125 16.11 5.67 27.71
C GLY A 125 16.74 4.68 26.73
N VAL A 126 15.96 4.20 25.74
CA VAL A 126 16.41 3.26 24.73
C VAL A 126 17.28 3.99 23.70
N THR A 127 18.45 3.42 23.42
CA THR A 127 19.44 3.95 22.46
C THR A 127 19.98 2.82 21.57
N ALA A 128 20.68 3.18 20.50
CA ALA A 128 21.32 2.21 19.61
C ALA A 128 22.32 1.28 20.34
N ALA A 129 22.95 1.78 21.41
CA ALA A 129 23.91 1.01 22.19
C ALA A 129 23.25 0.04 23.18
N ASN A 130 22.00 0.29 23.63
CA ASN A 130 21.40 -0.49 24.72
C ASN A 130 20.09 -1.20 24.35
N PHE A 131 19.50 -0.99 23.16
CA PHE A 131 18.18 -1.50 22.84
C PHE A 131 18.07 -3.04 22.94
N VAL A 132 19.14 -3.76 22.57
CA VAL A 132 19.20 -5.23 22.68
C VAL A 132 19.15 -5.65 24.15
N ASP A 133 19.98 -5.02 25.02
CA ASP A 133 19.99 -5.31 26.45
C ASP A 133 18.63 -4.99 27.09
N ARG A 134 18.00 -3.88 26.67
CA ARG A 134 16.65 -3.52 27.11
C ARG A 134 15.61 -4.56 26.70
N MET A 135 15.62 -5.01 25.44
CA MET A 135 14.70 -6.07 24.98
C MET A 135 14.90 -7.39 25.73
N LEU A 136 16.17 -7.74 26.04
CA LEU A 136 16.50 -8.97 26.78
C LEU A 136 16.17 -8.89 28.27
N SER A 137 16.03 -7.68 28.84
CA SER A 137 15.68 -7.52 30.26
C SER A 137 14.36 -8.27 30.60
N PRO A 138 14.34 -9.13 31.66
CA PRO A 138 13.21 -10.02 31.94
C PRO A 138 11.84 -9.33 32.01
N PRO A 139 11.66 -8.16 32.67
CA PRO A 139 10.34 -7.54 32.80
C PRO A 139 9.86 -6.86 31.50
N VAL A 140 10.74 -6.61 30.51
CA VAL A 140 10.40 -5.88 29.30
C VAL A 140 9.56 -6.76 28.36
N ARG A 141 8.41 -6.27 28.00
CA ARG A 141 7.43 -6.93 27.11
C ARG A 141 7.63 -6.41 25.68
N VAL A 142 8.11 -7.28 24.81
CA VAL A 142 8.43 -6.95 23.41
C VAL A 142 7.31 -7.44 22.50
N LYS A 143 6.71 -6.52 21.72
CA LYS A 143 5.69 -6.81 20.71
C LYS A 143 6.31 -6.86 19.32
N THR A 144 5.88 -7.83 18.52
CA THR A 144 6.05 -7.88 17.06
C THR A 144 4.71 -8.20 16.40
N SER A 145 4.63 -8.08 15.08
CA SER A 145 3.59 -8.77 14.31
C SER A 145 3.83 -10.27 14.32
N ALA A 146 2.81 -11.07 13.99
CA ALA A 146 2.94 -12.51 13.89
C ALA A 146 3.65 -12.89 12.58
N PRO A 147 4.73 -13.68 12.63
CA PRO A 147 5.42 -14.19 11.44
C PRO A 147 4.47 -14.98 10.53
N ILE A 148 4.77 -15.06 9.24
CA ILE A 148 4.00 -15.74 8.19
C ILE A 148 2.71 -14.98 7.83
N VAL A 149 2.01 -14.46 8.84
CA VAL A 149 0.75 -13.70 8.70
C VAL A 149 1.03 -12.26 8.24
N ASP A 150 2.06 -11.67 8.84
CA ASP A 150 2.50 -10.30 8.55
C ASP A 150 4.02 -10.25 8.42
N PRO A 151 4.56 -9.77 7.28
CA PRO A 151 6.01 -9.67 7.05
C PRO A 151 6.77 -8.88 8.12
N GLY A 152 6.12 -7.93 8.81
CA GLY A 152 6.72 -7.25 9.95
C GLY A 152 7.17 -8.20 11.06
N GLY A 153 6.46 -9.31 11.23
CA GLY A 153 6.85 -10.42 12.12
C GLY A 153 8.05 -11.19 11.60
N ASP A 154 8.05 -11.52 10.31
CA ASP A 154 9.17 -12.23 9.68
C ASP A 154 10.47 -11.42 9.76
N TYR A 155 10.41 -10.11 9.49
CA TYR A 155 11.54 -9.21 9.62
C TYR A 155 11.98 -9.03 11.10
N ALA A 156 11.06 -9.00 12.05
CA ALA A 156 11.42 -8.98 13.47
C ALA A 156 12.14 -10.28 13.88
N TRP A 157 11.70 -11.43 13.36
CA TRP A 157 12.40 -12.71 13.55
C TRP A 157 13.80 -12.68 12.94
N ALA A 158 13.96 -12.14 11.73
CA ALA A 158 15.26 -11.98 11.08
C ALA A 158 16.20 -11.07 11.88
N LEU A 159 15.68 -9.96 12.45
CA LEU A 159 16.42 -9.12 13.38
C LEU A 159 16.90 -9.92 14.61
N PHE A 160 16.03 -10.74 15.19
CA PHE A 160 16.40 -11.56 16.36
C PHE A 160 17.43 -12.61 16.01
N ASP A 161 17.39 -13.20 14.81
CA ASP A 161 18.43 -14.11 14.31
C ASP A 161 19.77 -13.40 14.09
N GLU A 162 19.74 -12.14 13.61
CA GLU A 162 20.95 -11.33 13.46
C GLU A 162 21.57 -10.98 14.82
N ILE A 163 20.76 -10.65 15.82
CA ILE A 163 21.20 -10.43 17.20
C ILE A 163 21.84 -11.71 17.76
N ASP A 164 21.26 -12.88 17.48
CA ASP A 164 21.75 -14.18 17.95
C ASP A 164 23.16 -14.51 17.46
N ARG A 165 23.53 -14.06 16.24
CA ARG A 165 24.89 -14.26 15.69
C ARG A 165 25.99 -13.61 16.53
N THR A 166 25.69 -12.48 17.17
CA THR A 166 26.63 -11.75 18.02
C THR A 166 26.45 -12.05 19.51
N ARG A 167 25.26 -12.56 19.90
CA ARG A 167 24.87 -12.90 21.27
C ARG A 167 24.13 -14.23 21.30
N PRO A 168 24.83 -15.37 21.32
CA PRO A 168 24.21 -16.69 21.26
C PRO A 168 23.13 -16.89 22.35
N GLY A 169 21.96 -17.37 21.95
CA GLY A 169 20.78 -17.57 22.79
C GLY A 169 19.85 -16.36 22.90
N ALA A 170 20.29 -15.16 22.52
CA ALA A 170 19.48 -13.94 22.59
C ALA A 170 18.27 -14.00 21.61
N GLY A 171 18.48 -14.51 20.42
CA GLY A 171 17.41 -14.66 19.42
C GLY A 171 16.27 -15.54 19.91
N ALA A 172 16.59 -16.71 20.44
CA ALA A 172 15.61 -17.62 21.01
C ALA A 172 14.82 -16.98 22.17
N MET A 173 15.53 -16.26 23.06
CA MET A 173 14.90 -15.53 24.15
C MET A 173 13.94 -14.44 23.65
N LEU A 174 14.33 -13.62 22.67
CA LEU A 174 13.53 -12.55 22.11
C LEU A 174 12.29 -13.10 21.38
N LYS A 175 12.45 -14.17 20.60
CA LYS A 175 11.34 -14.88 19.96
C LYS A 175 10.33 -15.42 21.00
N GLY A 176 10.81 -16.03 22.08
CA GLY A 176 9.97 -16.51 23.17
C GLY A 176 9.19 -15.39 23.86
N LYS A 177 9.84 -14.26 24.16
CA LYS A 177 9.18 -13.07 24.74
C LYS A 177 8.10 -12.51 23.79
N ALA A 178 8.43 -12.33 22.51
CA ALA A 178 7.51 -11.83 21.51
C ALA A 178 6.32 -12.79 21.32
N GLN A 179 6.56 -14.12 21.30
CA GLN A 179 5.51 -15.12 21.18
C GLN A 179 4.53 -15.06 22.36
N THR A 180 5.03 -14.88 23.59
CA THR A 180 4.19 -14.71 24.78
C THR A 180 3.26 -13.50 24.63
N VAL A 181 3.83 -12.34 24.24
CA VAL A 181 3.03 -11.12 24.03
C VAL A 181 2.02 -11.30 22.90
N MET A 182 2.40 -11.95 21.78
CA MET A 182 1.49 -12.20 20.67
C MET A 182 0.31 -13.09 21.09
N ASN A 183 0.54 -14.14 21.88
CA ASN A 183 -0.52 -15.02 22.37
C ASN A 183 -1.50 -14.27 23.26
N GLU A 184 -1.00 -13.41 24.16
CA GLU A 184 -1.84 -12.59 25.03
C GLU A 184 -2.65 -11.56 24.22
N VAL A 185 -2.02 -10.89 23.28
CA VAL A 185 -2.68 -9.90 22.41
C VAL A 185 -3.74 -10.55 21.52
N ALA A 186 -3.51 -11.76 21.03
CA ALA A 186 -4.49 -12.48 20.21
C ALA A 186 -5.78 -12.83 20.98
N ALA A 187 -5.70 -12.93 22.30
CA ALA A 187 -6.87 -13.15 23.15
C ALA A 187 -7.67 -11.86 23.45
N MET A 188 -7.15 -10.69 23.08
CA MET A 188 -7.79 -9.39 23.31
C MET A 188 -8.79 -9.06 22.21
N ALA A 189 -9.72 -8.12 22.49
CA ALA A 189 -10.60 -7.56 21.47
C ALA A 189 -9.77 -6.87 20.36
N PRO A 190 -10.16 -6.97 19.06
CA PRO A 190 -9.39 -6.43 17.95
C PRO A 190 -9.01 -4.94 18.08
N ALA A 191 -9.93 -4.11 18.61
CA ALA A 191 -9.68 -2.68 18.85
C ALA A 191 -8.54 -2.42 19.86
N SER A 192 -8.23 -3.38 20.73
CA SER A 192 -7.19 -3.27 21.77
C SER A 192 -5.83 -3.83 21.33
N GLN A 193 -5.72 -4.40 20.14
CA GLN A 193 -4.48 -5.06 19.66
C GLN A 193 -3.49 -4.10 19.00
N GLY A 194 -3.90 -2.86 18.70
CA GLY A 194 -3.05 -1.85 18.10
C GLY A 194 -1.91 -1.40 19.04
N ALA A 195 -0.76 -1.02 18.51
CA ALA A 195 0.39 -0.61 19.32
C ALA A 195 0.05 0.53 20.29
N ALA A 196 -0.69 1.55 19.84
CA ALA A 196 -1.12 2.66 20.70
C ALA A 196 -1.93 2.18 21.91
N ALA A 197 -2.94 1.31 21.70
CA ALA A 197 -3.76 0.75 22.77
C ALA A 197 -2.92 -0.09 23.75
N LEU A 198 -1.99 -0.89 23.24
CA LEU A 198 -1.12 -1.74 24.05
C LEU A 198 -0.11 -0.93 24.88
N PHE A 199 0.44 0.15 24.32
CA PHE A 199 1.25 1.08 25.10
C PHE A 199 0.42 1.81 26.15
N SER A 200 -0.77 2.33 25.82
CA SER A 200 -1.66 3.02 26.76
C SER A 200 -2.06 2.13 27.94
N SER A 201 -2.37 0.88 27.68
CA SER A 201 -2.73 -0.11 28.70
C SER A 201 -1.53 -0.76 29.42
N LYS A 202 -0.30 -0.35 29.09
CA LYS A 202 0.96 -0.91 29.62
C LYS A 202 1.10 -2.43 29.41
N GLN A 203 0.49 -2.95 28.35
CA GLN A 203 0.62 -4.35 27.96
C GLN A 203 1.94 -4.64 27.24
N ILE A 204 2.62 -3.60 26.71
CA ILE A 204 3.92 -3.68 26.08
C ILE A 204 4.82 -2.52 26.53
N ASP A 205 6.12 -2.78 26.53
CA ASP A 205 7.16 -1.78 26.83
C ASP A 205 7.90 -1.36 25.56
N MET A 206 8.06 -2.28 24.63
CA MET A 206 8.74 -2.08 23.36
C MET A 206 7.98 -2.76 22.22
N SER A 207 8.05 -2.17 21.03
CA SER A 207 7.49 -2.76 19.81
C SER A 207 8.52 -2.70 18.69
N ILE A 208 8.70 -3.81 17.97
CA ILE A 208 9.43 -3.83 16.68
C ILE A 208 8.40 -3.62 15.58
N ALA A 209 8.57 -2.58 14.78
CA ALA A 209 7.67 -2.20 13.71
C ALA A 209 8.42 -1.50 12.58
N TYR A 210 7.73 -1.27 11.45
CA TYR A 210 8.30 -0.46 10.37
C TYR A 210 8.44 1.01 10.78
N CYS A 211 9.57 1.63 10.41
CA CYS A 211 9.81 3.05 10.68
C CYS A 211 8.80 3.96 9.97
N SER A 212 8.28 3.56 8.82
CA SER A 212 7.30 4.37 8.06
C SER A 212 6.06 4.74 8.88
N GLY A 213 5.65 3.91 9.84
CA GLY A 213 4.50 4.18 10.71
C GLY A 213 4.84 4.90 12.02
N SER A 214 6.12 5.06 12.36
CA SER A 214 6.53 5.54 13.69
C SER A 214 6.17 7.01 13.93
N ALA A 215 6.34 7.87 12.95
CA ALA A 215 6.03 9.31 13.07
C ALA A 215 4.55 9.58 13.39
N ALA A 216 3.64 8.82 12.76
CA ALA A 216 2.21 8.92 13.06
C ALA A 216 1.92 8.47 14.50
N LEU A 217 2.52 7.36 14.95
CA LEU A 217 2.36 6.87 16.32
C LEU A 217 2.92 7.84 17.36
N GLU A 218 4.09 8.45 17.09
CA GLU A 218 4.68 9.45 17.98
C GLU A 218 3.87 10.75 18.05
N LYS A 219 3.20 11.12 16.96
CA LYS A 219 2.27 12.26 16.94
C LYS A 219 1.06 12.00 17.84
N ASP A 220 0.51 10.78 17.78
CA ASP A 220 -0.65 10.39 18.58
C ASP A 220 -0.28 10.11 20.05
N MET A 221 0.97 9.70 20.30
CA MET A 221 1.53 9.35 21.61
C MET A 221 2.90 10.01 21.81
N PRO A 222 2.95 11.31 22.18
CA PRO A 222 4.20 12.07 22.28
C PRO A 222 5.20 11.55 23.32
N GLU A 223 4.77 10.70 24.24
CA GLU A 223 5.66 10.02 25.20
C GLU A 223 6.46 8.88 24.60
N LEU A 224 6.14 8.43 23.38
CA LEU A 224 6.89 7.41 22.67
C LEU A 224 8.03 8.03 21.84
N ALA A 225 9.03 7.22 21.56
CA ALA A 225 10.09 7.50 20.60
C ALA A 225 10.39 6.23 19.80
N SER A 226 10.74 6.41 18.55
CA SER A 226 11.28 5.36 17.69
C SER A 226 12.79 5.51 17.57
N LEU A 227 13.46 4.37 17.61
CA LEU A 227 14.88 4.21 17.32
C LEU A 227 14.98 3.35 16.07
N GLU A 228 15.58 3.84 15.01
CA GLU A 228 15.92 3.03 13.84
C GLU A 228 16.90 1.92 14.23
N VAL A 229 16.60 0.68 13.82
CA VAL A 229 17.51 -0.44 14.04
C VAL A 229 18.82 -0.17 13.28
N PRO A 230 20.00 -0.30 13.94
CA PRO A 230 21.27 -0.12 13.25
C PRO A 230 21.39 -0.96 11.97
N ALA A 231 21.93 -0.37 10.90
CA ALA A 231 21.97 -0.95 9.57
C ALA A 231 22.57 -2.38 9.50
N GLN A 232 23.53 -2.69 10.40
CA GLN A 232 24.16 -4.02 10.46
C GLN A 232 23.21 -5.11 11.02
N LEU A 233 22.12 -4.72 11.67
CA LEU A 233 21.11 -5.62 12.23
C LEU A 233 19.77 -5.54 11.48
N ASP A 234 19.57 -4.50 10.66
CA ASP A 234 18.32 -4.33 9.90
C ASP A 234 18.22 -5.36 8.77
N PRO A 235 17.17 -6.17 8.70
CA PRO A 235 16.96 -7.13 7.62
C PRO A 235 16.58 -6.48 6.28
N HIS A 236 16.52 -5.15 6.19
CA HIS A 236 16.25 -4.37 4.99
C HIS A 236 14.94 -4.78 4.26
N PRO A 237 13.77 -4.53 4.85
CA PRO A 237 12.48 -4.89 4.26
C PRO A 237 12.32 -4.38 2.82
N ILE A 238 11.97 -5.28 1.89
CA ILE A 238 11.73 -4.97 0.47
C ILE A 238 10.27 -5.26 0.15
N TYR A 239 9.57 -4.26 -0.34
CA TYR A 239 8.16 -4.33 -0.72
C TYR A 239 7.99 -4.75 -2.16
N GLY A 240 6.99 -5.59 -2.45
CA GLY A 240 6.74 -6.15 -3.77
C GLY A 240 5.33 -5.97 -4.28
N ILE A 241 5.20 -5.83 -5.60
CA ILE A 241 3.94 -5.84 -6.34
C ILE A 241 3.75 -7.20 -6.99
N ALA A 242 2.55 -7.79 -6.84
CA ALA A 242 2.04 -8.83 -7.73
C ALA A 242 0.87 -8.26 -8.54
N VAL A 243 0.94 -8.34 -9.86
CA VAL A 243 -0.18 -8.06 -10.77
C VAL A 243 -0.89 -9.39 -11.01
N LEU A 244 -2.16 -9.49 -10.59
CA LEU A 244 -2.90 -10.75 -10.48
C LEU A 244 -3.84 -10.99 -11.65
N THR A 245 -4.24 -9.93 -12.35
CA THR A 245 -5.19 -10.00 -13.45
C THR A 245 -4.66 -9.27 -14.68
N SER A 246 -5.25 -9.55 -15.84
CA SER A 246 -4.97 -8.82 -17.09
C SER A 246 -5.71 -7.47 -17.18
N ASN A 247 -6.29 -6.97 -16.09
CA ASN A 247 -6.91 -5.65 -16.04
C ASN A 247 -5.90 -4.55 -16.42
N PRO A 248 -6.07 -3.83 -17.55
CA PRO A 248 -5.11 -2.81 -17.96
C PRO A 248 -4.99 -1.65 -16.96
N ALA A 249 -6.06 -1.37 -16.21
CA ALA A 249 -6.04 -0.33 -15.18
C ALA A 249 -5.10 -0.71 -14.01
N ALA A 250 -5.09 -1.98 -13.61
CA ALA A 250 -4.17 -2.48 -12.59
C ALA A 250 -2.71 -2.35 -13.04
N MET A 251 -2.42 -2.68 -14.30
CA MET A 251 -1.07 -2.50 -14.86
C MET A 251 -0.66 -1.01 -14.88
N ARG A 252 -1.56 -0.11 -15.31
CA ARG A 252 -1.29 1.34 -15.29
C ARG A 252 -1.02 1.84 -13.88
N LEU A 253 -1.78 1.39 -12.87
CA LEU A 253 -1.58 1.76 -11.47
C LEU A 253 -0.23 1.25 -10.93
N ALA A 254 0.14 0.00 -11.26
CA ALA A 254 1.43 -0.57 -10.89
C ALA A 254 2.60 0.20 -11.53
N LEU A 255 2.50 0.57 -12.82
CA LEU A 255 3.49 1.38 -13.51
C LEU A 255 3.57 2.81 -12.95
N PHE A 256 2.44 3.40 -12.57
CA PHE A 256 2.43 4.71 -11.92
C PHE A 256 3.20 4.67 -10.59
N LEU A 257 3.01 3.63 -9.78
CA LEU A 257 3.75 3.47 -8.52
C LEU A 257 5.28 3.38 -8.74
N LEU A 258 5.72 2.86 -9.89
CA LEU A 258 7.13 2.78 -10.27
C LEU A 258 7.66 4.06 -10.95
N SER A 259 6.80 5.01 -11.31
CA SER A 259 7.20 6.30 -11.90
C SER A 259 7.83 7.24 -10.87
N ASP A 260 8.49 8.31 -11.34
CA ASP A 260 9.05 9.36 -10.47
C ASP A 260 7.99 9.85 -9.46
N LYS A 261 6.76 10.12 -9.93
CA LYS A 261 5.65 10.58 -9.06
C LYS A 261 5.22 9.52 -8.05
N GLY A 262 5.17 8.26 -8.42
CA GLY A 262 4.89 7.17 -7.50
C GLY A 262 5.99 7.00 -6.45
N GLN A 263 7.26 7.20 -6.84
CA GLN A 263 8.39 7.14 -5.92
C GLN A 263 8.45 8.36 -4.99
N GLU A 264 7.98 9.55 -5.41
CA GLU A 264 7.76 10.70 -4.52
C GLU A 264 6.70 10.36 -3.44
N ILE A 265 5.57 9.77 -3.82
CA ILE A 265 4.53 9.33 -2.87
C ILE A 265 5.13 8.34 -1.85
N ILE A 266 5.96 7.41 -2.29
CA ILE A 266 6.64 6.46 -1.39
C ILE A 266 7.52 7.19 -0.38
N ALA A 267 8.30 8.18 -0.82
CA ALA A 267 9.16 8.99 0.06
C ALA A 267 8.34 9.83 1.06
N ASP A 268 7.27 10.46 0.60
CA ASP A 268 6.38 11.28 1.43
C ASP A 268 5.70 10.48 2.54
N GLU A 269 5.49 9.17 2.30
CA GLU A 269 4.93 8.22 3.28
C GLU A 269 6.02 7.51 4.12
N ASN A 270 7.22 8.08 4.17
CA ASN A 270 8.37 7.62 4.98
C ASN A 270 8.86 6.20 4.64
N LEU A 271 8.57 5.70 3.45
CA LEU A 271 9.26 4.53 2.89
C LEU A 271 10.50 4.99 2.11
N ILE A 272 11.35 4.03 1.74
CA ILE A 272 12.55 4.28 0.96
C ILE A 272 12.23 3.96 -0.51
N PRO A 273 12.25 4.93 -1.41
CA PRO A 273 12.12 4.69 -2.85
C PRO A 273 13.22 3.76 -3.37
N LEU A 274 12.94 2.99 -4.41
CA LEU A 274 13.96 2.20 -5.11
C LEU A 274 14.73 3.04 -6.13
N LEU A 275 14.07 4.03 -6.69
CA LEU A 275 14.66 5.02 -7.61
C LEU A 275 14.65 6.37 -6.90
N GLU A 276 15.75 7.09 -6.95
CA GLU A 276 15.73 8.48 -6.49
C GLU A 276 14.85 9.29 -7.44
N PRO A 277 13.79 9.96 -6.93
CA PRO A 277 12.95 10.81 -7.77
C PRO A 277 13.81 11.89 -8.42
N ARG A 278 13.67 12.08 -9.71
CA ARG A 278 14.34 13.19 -10.41
C ARG A 278 13.73 14.50 -9.91
N ARG A 279 14.56 15.31 -9.26
CA ARG A 279 14.20 16.67 -8.81
C ARG A 279 14.23 17.66 -9.98
#